data_3d073f8d501e83a1b047c1c91fda8de1
#
_entry.id   3d073f8d501e83a1b047c1c91fda8de1
#
_cell.length_a   1.000
_cell.length_b   1.000
_cell.length_c   1.000
_cell.angle_alpha   90.00
_cell.angle_beta   90.00
_cell.angle_gamma   90.00
#
_symmetry.space_group_name_H-M   'P 1'
#
loop_
_entity.id
_entity.type
_entity.pdbx_description
1 polymer ?
#
loop_
_entity_poly.entity_id
_entity_poly.type
_entity_poly.pdbx_seq_one_letter_code
_entity_poly.pdbx_strand_id
1 'polypeptide(L)'
;MELIVLGSAAGGGLPQWNCAGGQSKSVWANERPPQTQASVAIGSLRDGYVVINASPDLRQQIIATPQLHPKSDGAGPRNTPIKAVIVTNADVDNVAGLLNLREKQEFRLYGPAKVLDILKNNNIFAVLDPEFVSQQSLEADQIISPIPDLTIELFNVPGKAPLYLEDSLGIESGDLGFTSGIEIQTNGSSALIISSCAHLNDALKERITRVDYLLFDGTVFDNDEMCRLGLGEKTGSRMGHLAISDEFGPIKELANYPLKRKIFFHINNSNPIWDRTSNEFALIQKAGWETSHDGMVINL
;
A
#
# COMPACT_ATOMS: atom_id res chain seq x y z
N MET A 1 15.39 6.18 11.00
CA MET A 1 13.98 5.72 10.92
C MET A 1 13.92 4.58 9.91
N GLU A 2 13.03 3.62 10.09
CA GLU A 2 12.89 2.48 9.18
C GLU A 2 11.49 2.46 8.55
N LEU A 3 11.43 2.13 7.27
CA LEU A 3 10.23 1.81 6.53
C LEU A 3 10.22 0.29 6.32
N ILE A 4 9.19 -0.37 6.79
CA ILE A 4 9.03 -1.83 6.75
C ILE A 4 7.84 -2.17 5.86
N VAL A 5 8.06 -2.91 4.79
CA VAL A 5 6.98 -3.49 3.97
C VAL A 5 6.38 -4.64 4.78
N LEU A 6 5.17 -4.44 5.32
CA LEU A 6 4.47 -5.46 6.09
C LEU A 6 3.86 -6.52 5.18
N GLY A 7 3.36 -6.08 4.03
CA GLY A 7 2.83 -6.91 2.97
C GLY A 7 3.04 -6.25 1.62
N SER A 8 3.31 -7.03 0.60
CA SER A 8 3.75 -6.57 -0.73
C SER A 8 2.80 -6.92 -1.87
N ALA A 9 1.85 -7.85 -1.66
CA ALA A 9 0.90 -8.27 -2.68
C ALA A 9 -0.32 -7.33 -2.77
N ALA A 10 -0.95 -7.28 -3.92
CA ALA A 10 -2.24 -6.63 -4.13
C ALA A 10 -3.38 -7.37 -3.42
N GLY A 11 -4.60 -6.86 -3.53
CA GLY A 11 -5.80 -7.44 -2.95
C GLY A 11 -5.93 -8.94 -3.24
N GLY A 12 -6.21 -9.74 -2.20
CA GLY A 12 -6.24 -11.19 -2.25
C GLY A 12 -4.93 -11.88 -1.87
N GLY A 13 -3.79 -11.18 -1.87
CA GLY A 13 -2.50 -11.74 -1.47
C GLY A 13 -1.89 -12.71 -2.48
N LEU A 14 -0.74 -13.26 -2.13
CA LEU A 14 -0.07 -14.32 -2.86
C LEU A 14 0.25 -15.48 -1.90
N PRO A 15 -0.37 -16.67 -2.03
CA PRO A 15 -1.34 -17.06 -3.06
C PRO A 15 -2.70 -16.43 -2.81
N GLN A 16 -3.46 -16.15 -3.86
CA GLN A 16 -4.87 -15.81 -3.70
C GLN A 16 -5.66 -17.10 -3.39
N TRP A 17 -6.55 -17.04 -2.40
CA TRP A 17 -7.21 -18.21 -1.79
C TRP A 17 -7.96 -19.13 -2.77
N ASN A 18 -8.45 -18.60 -3.88
CA ASN A 18 -9.22 -19.31 -4.90
C ASN A 18 -8.45 -19.48 -6.24
N CYS A 19 -7.14 -19.19 -6.27
CA CYS A 19 -6.33 -19.24 -7.48
C CYS A 19 -5.35 -20.42 -7.43
N ALA A 20 -5.52 -21.39 -8.34
CA ALA A 20 -4.62 -22.52 -8.52
C ALA A 20 -3.61 -22.30 -9.68
N GLY A 21 -3.68 -21.15 -10.36
CA GLY A 21 -2.84 -20.80 -11.52
C GLY A 21 -1.81 -19.72 -11.21
N GLY A 22 -1.13 -19.25 -12.26
CA GLY A 22 -0.18 -18.15 -12.19
C GLY A 22 0.88 -18.35 -11.11
N GLN A 23 1.21 -17.27 -10.41
CA GLN A 23 2.23 -17.30 -9.36
C GLN A 23 1.72 -17.97 -8.07
N SER A 24 0.40 -18.05 -7.85
CA SER A 24 -0.20 -18.74 -6.70
C SER A 24 0.15 -20.24 -6.69
N LYS A 25 0.27 -20.89 -7.87
CA LYS A 25 0.62 -22.29 -8.00
C LYS A 25 1.92 -22.63 -7.30
N SER A 26 2.96 -21.83 -7.50
CA SER A 26 4.30 -22.08 -6.91
C SER A 26 4.29 -21.90 -5.38
N VAL A 27 3.43 -21.02 -4.85
CA VAL A 27 3.28 -20.88 -3.40
C VAL A 27 2.53 -22.07 -2.80
N TRP A 28 1.46 -22.54 -3.45
CA TRP A 28 0.77 -23.75 -3.02
C TRP A 28 1.68 -25.01 -3.05
N ALA A 29 2.65 -25.03 -3.98
CA ALA A 29 3.66 -26.08 -4.08
C ALA A 29 4.83 -25.90 -3.08
N ASN A 30 4.83 -24.86 -2.24
CA ASN A 30 5.92 -24.49 -1.32
C ASN A 30 7.27 -24.20 -2.04
N GLU A 31 7.24 -23.76 -3.27
CA GLU A 31 8.42 -23.38 -4.06
C GLU A 31 8.87 -21.94 -3.76
N ARG A 32 7.97 -21.12 -3.20
CA ARG A 32 8.25 -19.76 -2.72
C ARG A 32 7.40 -19.41 -1.51
N PRO A 33 7.82 -18.46 -0.67
CA PRO A 33 7.03 -17.99 0.46
C PRO A 33 5.78 -17.21 0.00
N PRO A 34 4.68 -17.24 0.79
CA PRO A 34 3.53 -16.38 0.56
C PRO A 34 3.89 -14.90 0.77
N GLN A 35 3.08 -14.02 0.18
CA GLN A 35 3.15 -12.58 0.41
C GLN A 35 1.76 -12.07 0.81
N THR A 36 1.70 -11.28 1.85
CA THR A 36 0.48 -10.69 2.36
C THR A 36 0.11 -9.40 1.62
N GLN A 37 -1.12 -8.94 1.80
CA GLN A 37 -1.66 -7.78 1.10
C GLN A 37 -0.97 -6.48 1.56
N ALA A 38 -0.84 -5.53 0.65
CA ALA A 38 -0.02 -4.35 0.77
C ALA A 38 -0.29 -3.50 2.01
N SER A 39 0.73 -3.31 2.81
CA SER A 39 0.76 -2.44 3.99
C SER A 39 2.20 -2.10 4.32
N VAL A 40 2.44 -0.94 4.90
CA VAL A 40 3.77 -0.46 5.27
C VAL A 40 3.74 0.09 6.70
N ALA A 41 4.77 -0.17 7.48
CA ALA A 41 5.01 0.53 8.74
C ALA A 41 6.22 1.46 8.61
N ILE A 42 6.13 2.66 9.17
CA ILE A 42 7.25 3.58 9.25
C ILE A 42 7.40 4.12 10.66
N GLY A 43 8.62 4.14 11.17
CA GLY A 43 8.86 4.61 12.53
C GLY A 43 10.21 4.18 13.10
N SER A 44 10.23 4.12 14.42
CA SER A 44 11.36 3.63 15.20
C SER A 44 10.90 2.95 16.48
N LEU A 45 11.74 2.12 17.05
CA LEU A 45 11.47 1.49 18.36
C LEU A 45 11.29 2.52 19.48
N ARG A 46 11.89 3.71 19.35
CA ARG A 46 11.81 4.79 20.34
C ARG A 46 10.47 5.53 20.25
N ASP A 47 10.06 5.90 19.05
CA ASP A 47 8.97 6.86 18.85
C ASP A 47 7.65 6.19 18.46
N GLY A 48 7.70 4.89 18.15
CA GLY A 48 6.58 4.10 17.66
C GLY A 48 6.48 4.14 16.13
N TYR A 49 5.37 3.61 15.61
CA TYR A 49 5.17 3.37 14.18
C TYR A 49 3.85 3.96 13.69
N VAL A 50 3.89 4.40 12.45
CA VAL A 50 2.70 4.74 11.63
C VAL A 50 2.50 3.60 10.63
N VAL A 51 1.30 3.05 10.55
CA VAL A 51 0.93 2.04 9.56
C VAL A 51 0.21 2.72 8.40
N ILE A 52 0.66 2.46 7.18
CA ILE A 52 0.04 2.93 5.94
C ILE A 52 -0.70 1.75 5.32
N ASN A 53 -2.00 1.91 5.19
CA ASN A 53 -3.01 0.92 4.85
C ASN A 53 -3.07 -0.25 5.85
N ALA A 54 -4.27 -0.61 6.26
CA ALA A 54 -4.53 -1.70 7.17
C ALA A 54 -5.12 -2.89 6.40
N SER A 55 -4.24 -3.75 5.85
CA SER A 55 -4.66 -4.89 5.05
C SER A 55 -5.43 -5.92 5.90
N PRO A 56 -6.27 -6.78 5.30
CA PRO A 56 -6.91 -7.89 6.00
C PRO A 56 -5.92 -8.77 6.77
N ASP A 57 -4.65 -8.81 6.32
CA ASP A 57 -3.57 -9.59 6.92
C ASP A 57 -2.85 -8.87 8.08
N LEU A 58 -3.29 -7.67 8.48
CA LEU A 58 -2.59 -6.82 9.44
C LEU A 58 -2.21 -7.56 10.73
N ARG A 59 -3.09 -8.41 11.27
CA ARG A 59 -2.76 -9.21 12.45
C ARG A 59 -1.56 -10.13 12.21
N GLN A 60 -1.53 -10.81 11.07
CA GLN A 60 -0.43 -11.68 10.67
C GLN A 60 0.85 -10.88 10.45
N GLN A 61 0.74 -9.72 9.82
CA GLN A 61 1.85 -8.79 9.58
C GLN A 61 2.45 -8.28 10.89
N ILE A 62 1.63 -7.92 11.88
CA ILE A 62 2.11 -7.55 13.22
C ILE A 62 2.86 -8.71 13.87
N ILE A 63 2.33 -9.94 13.80
CA ILE A 63 2.99 -11.13 14.38
C ILE A 63 4.35 -11.39 13.72
N ALA A 64 4.46 -11.19 12.41
CA ALA A 64 5.70 -11.39 11.64
C ALA A 64 6.73 -10.26 11.82
N THR A 65 6.33 -9.11 12.39
CA THR A 65 7.17 -7.90 12.52
C THR A 65 7.45 -7.59 13.99
N PRO A 66 8.61 -8.04 14.56
CA PRO A 66 8.94 -7.85 15.97
C PRO A 66 8.91 -6.39 16.44
N GLN A 67 9.18 -5.44 15.54
CA GLN A 67 9.14 -4.01 15.84
C GLN A 67 7.72 -3.52 16.21
N LEU A 68 6.68 -4.23 15.77
CA LEU A 68 5.27 -3.91 16.07
C LEU A 68 4.71 -4.70 17.26
N HIS A 69 5.51 -5.54 17.91
CA HIS A 69 5.06 -6.29 19.07
C HIS A 69 4.80 -5.41 20.30
N PRO A 70 3.81 -5.76 21.14
CA PRO A 70 3.63 -5.14 22.46
C PRO A 70 4.90 -5.29 23.31
N LYS A 71 5.19 -4.31 24.15
CA LYS A 71 6.38 -4.31 25.03
C LYS A 71 5.98 -4.57 26.49
N SER A 72 6.77 -5.36 27.19
CA SER A 72 6.61 -5.60 28.64
C SER A 72 7.42 -4.58 29.46
N ASP A 73 7.20 -3.27 29.22
CA ASP A 73 7.99 -2.17 29.78
C ASP A 73 7.26 -1.38 30.89
N GLY A 74 6.26 -1.98 31.51
CA GLY A 74 5.48 -1.34 32.58
C GLY A 74 4.20 -0.63 32.12
N ALA A 75 3.95 -0.55 30.80
CA ALA A 75 2.72 0.02 30.23
C ALA A 75 1.48 -0.89 30.39
N GLY A 76 1.62 -2.01 31.09
CA GLY A 76 0.58 -3.03 31.25
C GLY A 76 0.65 -4.13 30.17
N PRO A 77 -0.18 -5.18 30.31
CA PRO A 77 -0.14 -6.35 29.44
C PRO A 77 -0.69 -6.11 28.03
N ARG A 78 -1.44 -5.01 27.83
CA ARG A 78 -1.99 -4.60 26.53
C ARG A 78 -1.43 -3.24 26.17
N ASN A 79 -0.62 -3.19 25.13
CA ASN A 79 -0.05 -1.97 24.56
C ASN A 79 0.30 -2.20 23.10
N THR A 80 0.56 -1.13 22.35
CA THR A 80 0.99 -1.19 20.97
C THR A 80 1.99 -0.07 20.66
N PRO A 81 3.01 -0.30 19.85
CA PRO A 81 3.86 0.75 19.32
C PRO A 81 3.19 1.52 18.16
N ILE A 82 2.03 1.08 17.64
CA ILE A 82 1.32 1.77 16.56
C ILE A 82 0.69 3.05 17.12
N LYS A 83 1.12 4.20 16.62
CA LYS A 83 0.66 5.54 17.02
C LYS A 83 -0.38 6.13 16.07
N ALA A 84 -0.33 5.71 14.80
CA ALA A 84 -1.29 6.13 13.79
C ALA A 84 -1.46 5.07 12.70
N VAL A 85 -2.62 5.11 12.06
CA VAL A 85 -2.90 4.40 10.81
C VAL A 85 -3.34 5.43 9.78
N ILE A 86 -2.81 5.35 8.56
CA ILE A 86 -3.21 6.21 7.44
C ILE A 86 -3.77 5.31 6.34
N VAL A 87 -4.99 5.57 5.91
CA VAL A 87 -5.62 4.84 4.81
C VAL A 87 -5.62 5.70 3.55
N THR A 88 -5.15 5.13 2.44
CA THR A 88 -4.97 5.86 1.17
C THR A 88 -6.19 5.79 0.26
N ASN A 89 -7.01 4.77 0.42
CA ASN A 89 -8.30 4.57 -0.23
C ASN A 89 -9.20 3.69 0.64
N ALA A 90 -10.42 3.39 0.19
CA ALA A 90 -11.36 2.56 0.93
C ALA A 90 -11.50 1.13 0.37
N ASP A 91 -10.58 0.66 -0.47
CA ASP A 91 -10.58 -0.72 -0.93
C ASP A 91 -10.40 -1.69 0.26
N VAL A 92 -10.98 -2.88 0.15
CA VAL A 92 -11.00 -3.87 1.24
C VAL A 92 -9.59 -4.21 1.72
N ASP A 93 -8.65 -4.33 0.79
CA ASP A 93 -7.24 -4.63 1.08
C ASP A 93 -6.49 -3.49 1.80
N ASN A 94 -7.05 -2.28 1.82
CA ASN A 94 -6.45 -1.14 2.52
C ASN A 94 -7.12 -0.82 3.87
N VAL A 95 -8.36 -1.27 4.12
CA VAL A 95 -9.11 -0.85 5.31
C VAL A 95 -9.58 -1.99 6.21
N ALA A 96 -9.74 -3.22 5.70
CA ALA A 96 -10.36 -4.30 6.48
C ALA A 96 -9.55 -4.70 7.72
N GLY A 97 -8.25 -4.52 7.71
CA GLY A 97 -7.37 -4.77 8.86
C GLY A 97 -7.60 -3.84 10.05
N LEU A 98 -8.25 -2.69 9.86
CA LEU A 98 -8.68 -1.82 10.95
C LEU A 98 -9.52 -2.58 11.98
N LEU A 99 -10.30 -3.59 11.55
CA LEU A 99 -11.11 -4.43 12.42
C LEU A 99 -10.29 -5.25 13.43
N ASN A 100 -9.00 -5.50 13.14
CA ASN A 100 -8.08 -6.14 14.08
C ASN A 100 -7.65 -5.19 15.21
N LEU A 101 -7.79 -3.88 15.04
CA LEU A 101 -7.33 -2.87 16.00
C LEU A 101 -8.43 -2.43 16.99
N ARG A 102 -9.55 -3.17 17.09
CA ARG A 102 -10.69 -2.89 17.96
C ARG A 102 -10.44 -3.03 19.48
N GLU A 103 -9.22 -3.40 19.88
CA GLU A 103 -8.92 -3.83 21.26
C GLU A 103 -8.61 -2.66 22.21
N LYS A 104 -9.21 -1.48 21.97
CA LYS A 104 -9.16 -0.30 22.85
C LYS A 104 -7.73 0.17 23.14
N GLN A 105 -6.93 0.31 22.10
CA GLN A 105 -5.62 0.96 22.16
C GLN A 105 -5.69 2.32 21.48
N GLU A 106 -5.01 3.29 22.05
CA GLU A 106 -4.98 4.65 21.51
C GLU A 106 -4.13 4.72 20.24
N PHE A 107 -4.75 5.15 19.15
CA PHE A 107 -4.07 5.55 17.91
C PHE A 107 -4.91 6.58 17.14
N ARG A 108 -4.27 7.25 16.20
CA ARG A 108 -4.95 8.19 15.28
C ARG A 108 -5.20 7.52 13.94
N LEU A 109 -6.42 7.61 13.44
CA LEU A 109 -6.78 7.17 12.10
C LEU A 109 -6.87 8.39 11.19
N TYR A 110 -6.03 8.41 10.16
CA TYR A 110 -5.99 9.46 9.14
C TYR A 110 -6.41 8.91 7.78
N GLY A 111 -6.97 9.77 6.94
CA GLY A 111 -7.29 9.46 5.56
C GLY A 111 -8.01 10.60 4.87
N PRO A 112 -8.25 10.51 3.55
CA PRO A 112 -9.10 11.46 2.84
C PRO A 112 -10.51 11.50 3.44
N ALA A 113 -11.15 12.67 3.44
CA ALA A 113 -12.50 12.82 3.98
C ALA A 113 -13.48 11.80 3.39
N LYS A 114 -13.48 11.62 2.06
CA LYS A 114 -14.32 10.62 1.37
C LYS A 114 -14.11 9.20 1.89
N VAL A 115 -12.87 8.81 2.17
CA VAL A 115 -12.53 7.48 2.69
C VAL A 115 -13.05 7.30 4.12
N LEU A 116 -12.81 8.28 4.99
CA LEU A 116 -13.32 8.22 6.37
C LEU A 116 -14.84 8.24 6.43
N ASP A 117 -15.51 8.97 5.54
CA ASP A 117 -16.98 8.96 5.45
C ASP A 117 -17.52 7.58 5.02
N ILE A 118 -16.83 6.87 4.11
CA ILE A 118 -17.16 5.50 3.74
C ILE A 118 -17.05 4.59 4.98
N LEU A 119 -15.97 4.68 5.74
CA LEU A 119 -15.79 3.88 6.96
C LEU A 119 -16.88 4.19 7.99
N LYS A 120 -17.16 5.46 8.22
CA LYS A 120 -18.18 5.93 9.17
C LYS A 120 -19.59 5.43 8.82
N ASN A 121 -19.91 5.35 7.53
CA ASN A 121 -21.20 4.87 7.03
C ASN A 121 -21.30 3.32 6.99
N ASN A 122 -20.25 2.60 7.31
CA ASN A 122 -20.23 1.16 7.46
C ASN A 122 -20.22 0.78 8.95
N ASN A 123 -21.34 0.30 9.45
CA ASN A 123 -21.55 0.01 10.87
C ASN A 123 -20.48 -0.90 11.50
N ILE A 124 -19.83 -1.76 10.73
CA ILE A 124 -18.80 -2.66 11.26
C ILE A 124 -17.59 -1.89 11.82
N PHE A 125 -17.25 -0.74 11.25
CA PHE A 125 -16.13 0.09 11.72
C PHE A 125 -16.45 0.87 13.00
N ALA A 126 -17.70 0.86 13.50
CA ALA A 126 -18.04 1.38 14.83
C ALA A 126 -17.35 0.59 15.96
N VAL A 127 -16.72 -0.55 15.67
CA VAL A 127 -15.85 -1.27 16.63
C VAL A 127 -14.58 -0.47 16.99
N LEU A 128 -14.20 0.53 16.19
CA LEU A 128 -13.15 1.49 16.51
C LEU A 128 -13.72 2.56 17.44
N ASP A 129 -13.68 2.27 18.74
CA ASP A 129 -14.25 3.09 19.79
C ASP A 129 -13.64 4.50 19.76
N PRO A 130 -14.43 5.59 19.59
CA PRO A 130 -13.94 6.96 19.49
C PRO A 130 -13.28 7.47 20.78
N GLU A 131 -13.46 6.80 21.91
CA GLU A 131 -12.74 7.08 23.15
C GLU A 131 -11.21 6.79 22.99
N PHE A 132 -10.86 5.82 22.15
CA PHE A 132 -9.47 5.38 21.94
C PHE A 132 -8.94 5.75 20.55
N VAL A 133 -9.79 5.76 19.53
CA VAL A 133 -9.40 5.98 18.13
C VAL A 133 -9.94 7.34 17.65
N SER A 134 -9.05 8.33 17.64
CA SER A 134 -9.40 9.62 17.04
C SER A 134 -9.28 9.54 15.52
N GLN A 135 -10.30 10.00 14.81
CA GLN A 135 -10.32 10.07 13.35
C GLN A 135 -10.14 11.50 12.88
N GLN A 136 -9.24 11.71 11.93
CA GLN A 136 -8.96 13.01 11.35
C GLN A 136 -8.82 12.92 9.84
N SER A 137 -9.69 13.63 9.11
CA SER A 137 -9.54 13.78 7.67
C SER A 137 -8.33 14.65 7.32
N LEU A 138 -7.65 14.28 6.26
CA LEU A 138 -6.57 15.07 5.67
C LEU A 138 -7.00 15.57 4.30
N GLU A 139 -6.82 16.86 4.10
CA GLU A 139 -6.92 17.46 2.77
C GLU A 139 -5.67 17.10 1.95
N ALA A 140 -5.78 17.16 0.63
CA ALA A 140 -4.62 16.99 -0.23
C ALA A 140 -3.55 18.04 0.10
N ASP A 141 -2.29 17.61 0.06
CA ASP A 141 -1.10 18.42 0.38
C ASP A 141 -1.04 18.91 1.85
N GLN A 142 -1.89 18.37 2.72
CA GLN A 142 -1.80 18.62 4.14
C GLN A 142 -0.67 17.79 4.78
N ILE A 143 0.22 18.49 5.50
CA ILE A 143 1.35 17.87 6.21
C ILE A 143 0.95 17.61 7.66
N ILE A 144 1.26 16.41 8.15
CA ILE A 144 1.13 16.00 9.54
C ILE A 144 2.45 15.46 10.09
N SER A 145 2.61 15.50 11.41
CA SER A 145 3.74 14.88 12.12
C SER A 145 3.20 13.91 13.19
N PRO A 146 2.87 12.68 12.80
CA PRO A 146 2.21 11.72 13.69
C PRO A 146 3.13 11.20 14.81
N ILE A 147 4.43 11.18 14.57
CA ILE A 147 5.50 10.86 15.54
C ILE A 147 6.69 11.81 15.36
N PRO A 148 7.61 11.93 16.32
CA PRO A 148 8.81 12.77 16.19
C PRO A 148 9.64 12.43 14.95
N ASP A 149 10.27 13.44 14.34
CA ASP A 149 11.19 13.30 13.20
C ASP A 149 10.58 12.68 11.94
N LEU A 150 9.24 12.59 11.86
CA LEU A 150 8.48 12.09 10.72
C LEU A 150 7.43 13.12 10.31
N THR A 151 7.48 13.56 9.05
CA THR A 151 6.39 14.28 8.42
C THR A 151 5.80 13.44 7.30
N ILE A 152 4.48 13.51 7.17
CA ILE A 152 3.72 12.79 6.16
C ILE A 152 2.78 13.79 5.48
N GLU A 153 2.78 13.74 4.16
CA GLU A 153 1.86 14.48 3.31
C GLU A 153 1.03 13.50 2.50
N LEU A 154 -0.27 13.69 2.52
CA LEU A 154 -1.20 12.91 1.71
C LEU A 154 -1.55 13.72 0.46
N PHE A 155 -1.45 13.12 -0.72
CA PHE A 155 -1.71 13.80 -1.98
C PHE A 155 -2.58 12.94 -2.90
N ASN A 156 -3.33 13.60 -3.78
CA ASN A 156 -4.19 12.89 -4.73
C ASN A 156 -3.39 12.19 -5.82
N VAL A 157 -3.77 10.95 -6.10
CA VAL A 157 -3.23 10.14 -7.21
C VAL A 157 -4.39 9.83 -8.17
N PRO A 158 -4.15 9.88 -9.50
CA PRO A 158 -5.13 9.40 -10.47
C PRO A 158 -5.54 7.95 -10.15
N GLY A 159 -6.83 7.74 -9.90
CA GLY A 159 -7.34 6.45 -9.45
C GLY A 159 -8.85 6.34 -9.69
N LYS A 160 -9.51 5.46 -8.97
CA LYS A 160 -10.94 5.21 -9.08
C LYS A 160 -11.59 5.09 -7.69
N ALA A 161 -12.92 5.07 -7.68
CA ALA A 161 -13.68 4.71 -6.49
C ALA A 161 -13.48 3.22 -6.13
N PRO A 162 -13.66 2.83 -4.85
CA PRO A 162 -13.65 1.43 -4.44
C PRO A 162 -14.65 0.61 -5.25
N LEU A 163 -14.25 -0.61 -5.61
CA LEU A 163 -15.01 -1.48 -6.52
C LEU A 163 -16.48 -1.69 -6.07
N TYR A 164 -16.71 -1.85 -4.77
CA TYR A 164 -18.05 -2.09 -4.21
C TYR A 164 -18.95 -0.83 -4.19
N LEU A 165 -18.40 0.33 -4.55
CA LEU A 165 -19.13 1.60 -4.65
C LEU A 165 -19.30 2.09 -6.10
N GLU A 166 -18.63 1.48 -7.08
CA GLU A 166 -18.65 1.92 -8.48
C GLU A 166 -20.10 2.08 -8.99
N ASP A 167 -20.94 1.08 -8.77
CA ASP A 167 -22.33 1.10 -9.25
C ASP A 167 -23.21 2.12 -8.52
N SER A 168 -22.95 2.38 -7.24
CA SER A 168 -23.77 3.29 -6.43
C SER A 168 -23.43 4.76 -6.61
N LEU A 169 -22.18 5.06 -6.95
CA LEU A 169 -21.70 6.44 -7.10
C LEU A 169 -21.76 6.93 -8.54
N GLY A 170 -21.89 6.03 -9.53
CA GLY A 170 -21.85 6.39 -10.94
C GLY A 170 -20.56 7.11 -11.37
N ILE A 171 -19.46 6.85 -10.65
CA ILE A 171 -18.19 7.57 -10.81
C ILE A 171 -17.35 6.84 -11.84
N GLU A 172 -16.94 7.57 -12.88
CA GLU A 172 -15.96 7.09 -13.85
C GLU A 172 -14.56 7.03 -13.26
N SER A 173 -13.71 6.18 -13.81
CA SER A 173 -12.28 6.11 -13.46
C SER A 173 -11.60 7.47 -13.67
N GLY A 174 -10.86 7.94 -12.67
CA GLY A 174 -10.14 9.23 -12.72
C GLY A 174 -10.68 10.30 -11.78
N ASP A 175 -11.77 10.06 -11.03
CA ASP A 175 -12.24 11.01 -10.02
C ASP A 175 -11.22 11.12 -8.88
N LEU A 176 -10.69 12.32 -8.69
CA LEU A 176 -9.73 12.64 -7.65
C LEU A 176 -10.37 12.60 -6.26
N GLY A 177 -9.62 12.13 -5.28
CA GLY A 177 -10.00 12.11 -3.87
C GLY A 177 -10.51 10.77 -3.34
N PHE A 178 -10.53 9.71 -4.15
CA PHE A 178 -10.70 8.33 -3.67
C PHE A 178 -9.39 7.57 -3.52
N THR A 179 -8.33 8.00 -4.22
CA THR A 179 -7.01 7.35 -4.19
C THR A 179 -5.96 8.40 -3.84
N SER A 180 -5.12 8.08 -2.87
CA SER A 180 -4.05 8.96 -2.43
C SER A 180 -2.71 8.23 -2.40
N GLY A 181 -1.65 8.99 -2.64
CA GLY A 181 -0.28 8.62 -2.32
C GLY A 181 0.17 9.25 -1.02
N ILE A 182 1.26 8.75 -0.49
CA ILE A 182 1.88 9.22 0.75
C ILE A 182 3.30 9.68 0.44
N GLU A 183 3.61 10.93 0.74
CA GLU A 183 4.98 11.41 0.80
C GLU A 183 5.46 11.42 2.25
N ILE A 184 6.63 10.87 2.45
CA ILE A 184 7.28 10.71 3.76
C ILE A 184 8.57 11.51 3.73
N GLN A 185 8.76 12.34 4.76
CA GLN A 185 10.01 13.05 5.00
C GLN A 185 10.53 12.72 6.39
N THR A 186 11.80 12.40 6.49
CA THR A 186 12.55 12.21 7.73
C THR A 186 13.74 13.18 7.77
N ASN A 187 14.52 13.17 8.86
CA ASN A 187 15.69 14.06 8.98
C ASN A 187 16.81 13.79 7.95
N GLY A 188 16.76 12.74 7.17
CA GLY A 188 17.82 12.37 6.25
C GLY A 188 17.39 11.83 4.91
N SER A 189 16.11 11.52 4.74
CA SER A 189 15.61 10.85 3.54
C SER A 189 14.12 11.08 3.31
N SER A 190 13.70 10.86 2.09
CA SER A 190 12.31 10.99 1.66
C SER A 190 11.85 9.77 0.85
N ALA A 191 10.57 9.45 0.96
CA ALA A 191 9.97 8.33 0.23
C ALA A 191 8.56 8.67 -0.27
N LEU A 192 8.18 8.11 -1.42
CA LEU A 192 6.80 8.06 -1.89
C LEU A 192 6.27 6.64 -1.83
N ILE A 193 5.03 6.49 -1.38
CA ILE A 193 4.28 5.23 -1.39
C ILE A 193 3.01 5.44 -2.18
N ILE A 194 2.86 4.69 -3.27
CA ILE A 194 1.74 4.78 -4.21
C ILE A 194 1.30 3.35 -4.51
N SER A 195 0.26 2.85 -3.84
CA SER A 195 -0.25 1.48 -3.99
C SER A 195 -1.21 1.30 -5.17
N SER A 196 -1.74 2.40 -5.70
CA SER A 196 -2.66 2.39 -6.85
C SER A 196 -2.47 3.66 -7.66
N CYS A 197 -2.31 3.52 -8.98
CA CYS A 197 -2.10 4.65 -9.89
C CYS A 197 -2.64 4.33 -11.28
N ALA A 198 -3.67 5.06 -11.73
CA ALA A 198 -4.27 4.82 -13.05
C ALA A 198 -3.40 5.38 -14.19
N HIS A 199 -2.67 6.47 -13.98
CA HIS A 199 -1.75 7.06 -14.93
C HIS A 199 -0.78 8.04 -14.26
N LEU A 200 0.40 8.22 -14.85
CA LEU A 200 1.42 9.18 -14.41
C LEU A 200 1.13 10.56 -15.04
N ASN A 201 0.55 11.48 -14.26
CA ASN A 201 0.42 12.87 -14.68
C ASN A 201 1.67 13.70 -14.31
N ASP A 202 1.76 14.93 -14.84
CA ASP A 202 2.94 15.78 -14.64
C ASP A 202 3.16 16.17 -13.18
N ALA A 203 2.08 16.40 -12.41
CA ALA A 203 2.18 16.71 -10.99
C ALA A 203 2.79 15.55 -10.18
N LEU A 204 2.39 14.31 -10.48
CA LEU A 204 2.94 13.12 -9.86
C LEU A 204 4.41 12.90 -10.27
N LYS A 205 4.72 13.07 -11.54
CA LYS A 205 6.09 13.00 -12.06
C LYS A 205 7.00 14.01 -11.37
N GLU A 206 6.56 15.27 -11.22
CA GLU A 206 7.32 16.31 -10.52
C GLU A 206 7.55 15.92 -9.05
N ARG A 207 6.55 15.39 -8.35
CA ARG A 207 6.67 14.94 -6.97
C ARG A 207 7.70 13.81 -6.83
N ILE A 208 7.70 12.85 -7.75
CA ILE A 208 8.65 11.73 -7.77
C ILE A 208 10.11 12.24 -7.91
N THR A 209 10.38 13.37 -8.57
CA THR A 209 11.75 13.90 -8.68
C THR A 209 12.35 14.40 -7.37
N ARG A 210 11.52 14.60 -6.34
CA ARG A 210 11.92 15.25 -5.07
C ARG A 210 12.25 14.25 -3.97
N VAL A 211 12.12 12.95 -4.24
CA VAL A 211 12.28 11.91 -3.21
C VAL A 211 13.43 10.97 -3.51
N ASP A 212 13.91 10.31 -2.46
CA ASP A 212 14.99 9.32 -2.54
C ASP A 212 14.49 7.92 -2.92
N TYR A 213 13.33 7.53 -2.38
CA TYR A 213 12.78 6.18 -2.50
C TYR A 213 11.37 6.22 -3.07
N LEU A 214 11.06 5.29 -3.95
CA LEU A 214 9.74 5.15 -4.55
C LEU A 214 9.24 3.71 -4.38
N LEU A 215 8.13 3.53 -3.64
CA LEU A 215 7.31 2.32 -3.66
C LEU A 215 6.12 2.61 -4.57
N PHE A 216 6.08 1.96 -5.72
CA PHE A 216 5.11 2.27 -6.77
C PHE A 216 4.25 1.06 -7.13
N ASP A 217 3.02 1.33 -7.50
CA ASP A 217 2.03 0.36 -7.99
C ASP A 217 2.62 -0.63 -9.00
N GLY A 218 2.67 -1.88 -8.63
CA GLY A 218 3.16 -3.00 -9.41
C GLY A 218 2.07 -4.03 -9.72
N THR A 219 0.79 -3.65 -9.66
CA THR A 219 -0.34 -4.58 -9.70
C THR A 219 -0.29 -5.51 -10.90
N VAL A 220 -0.18 -4.99 -12.11
CA VAL A 220 -0.11 -5.80 -13.34
C VAL A 220 1.11 -5.46 -14.16
N PHE A 221 1.70 -6.47 -14.82
CA PHE A 221 2.78 -6.25 -15.77
C PHE A 221 2.24 -5.74 -17.10
N ASP A 222 1.25 -6.44 -17.67
CA ASP A 222 0.53 -6.05 -18.88
C ASP A 222 -0.91 -5.67 -18.57
N ASN A 223 -1.47 -4.74 -19.34
CA ASN A 223 -2.82 -4.23 -19.10
C ASN A 223 -3.91 -5.31 -19.20
N ASP A 224 -3.75 -6.29 -20.07
CA ASP A 224 -4.70 -7.40 -20.31
C ASP A 224 -4.33 -8.70 -19.54
N GLU A 225 -3.36 -8.65 -18.66
CA GLU A 225 -2.80 -9.80 -17.94
C GLU A 225 -3.87 -10.69 -17.30
N MET A 226 -4.82 -10.09 -16.57
CA MET A 226 -5.90 -10.81 -15.90
C MET A 226 -6.82 -11.53 -16.91
N CYS A 227 -7.18 -10.83 -18.00
CA CYS A 227 -8.06 -11.37 -19.04
C CYS A 227 -7.37 -12.53 -19.77
N ARG A 228 -6.10 -12.36 -20.16
CA ARG A 228 -5.30 -13.37 -20.86
C ARG A 228 -5.08 -14.64 -20.05
N LEU A 229 -4.97 -14.51 -18.73
CA LEU A 229 -4.81 -15.64 -17.83
C LEU A 229 -6.13 -16.28 -17.38
N GLY A 230 -7.28 -15.74 -17.78
CA GLY A 230 -8.60 -16.22 -17.36
C GLY A 230 -8.88 -16.02 -15.88
N LEU A 231 -8.24 -15.04 -15.24
CA LEU A 231 -8.36 -14.73 -13.82
C LEU A 231 -9.40 -13.63 -13.54
N GLY A 232 -9.84 -12.92 -14.58
CA GLY A 232 -10.83 -11.86 -14.48
C GLY A 232 -11.15 -11.26 -15.85
N GLU A 233 -12.19 -10.42 -15.90
CA GLU A 233 -12.62 -9.74 -17.11
C GLU A 233 -12.13 -8.29 -17.19
N LYS A 234 -11.54 -7.75 -16.11
CA LYS A 234 -11.09 -6.37 -16.04
C LYS A 234 -9.61 -6.25 -16.41
N THR A 235 -9.30 -5.25 -17.23
CA THR A 235 -7.92 -4.84 -17.53
C THR A 235 -7.31 -4.05 -16.35
N GLY A 236 -5.99 -3.89 -16.34
CA GLY A 236 -5.30 -3.07 -15.35
C GLY A 236 -5.87 -1.65 -15.26
N SER A 237 -6.02 -0.98 -16.41
CA SER A 237 -6.60 0.37 -16.49
C SER A 237 -8.04 0.42 -15.96
N ARG A 238 -8.87 -0.59 -16.25
CA ARG A 238 -10.24 -0.68 -15.70
C ARG A 238 -10.25 -0.90 -14.18
N MET A 239 -9.21 -1.50 -13.64
CA MET A 239 -9.02 -1.65 -12.19
C MET A 239 -8.38 -0.42 -11.53
N GLY A 240 -7.98 0.59 -12.29
CA GLY A 240 -7.32 1.80 -11.78
C GLY A 240 -5.81 1.65 -11.59
N HIS A 241 -5.18 0.70 -12.29
CA HIS A 241 -3.75 0.42 -12.23
C HIS A 241 -3.07 0.59 -13.58
N LEU A 242 -1.97 1.34 -13.59
CA LEU A 242 -1.10 1.50 -14.76
C LEU A 242 -0.22 0.26 -14.91
N ALA A 243 -0.25 -0.37 -16.08
CA ALA A 243 0.59 -1.55 -16.33
C ALA A 243 2.09 -1.19 -16.36
N ILE A 244 2.91 -2.07 -15.80
CA ILE A 244 4.37 -1.87 -15.71
C ILE A 244 5.00 -1.72 -17.10
N SER A 245 4.55 -2.52 -18.09
CA SER A 245 5.08 -2.56 -19.46
C SER A 245 4.47 -1.54 -20.41
N ASP A 246 3.46 -0.78 -19.96
CA ASP A 246 2.75 0.20 -20.81
C ASP A 246 3.70 1.19 -21.50
N GLU A 247 3.27 1.74 -22.62
CA GLU A 247 4.05 2.77 -23.32
C GLU A 247 4.33 3.98 -22.44
N PHE A 248 3.36 4.37 -21.61
CA PHE A 248 3.46 5.43 -20.60
C PHE A 248 3.64 4.87 -19.18
N GLY A 249 4.11 3.61 -19.07
CA GLY A 249 4.30 2.90 -17.82
C GLY A 249 5.55 3.32 -17.05
N PRO A 250 5.65 2.93 -15.77
CA PRO A 250 6.70 3.41 -14.87
C PRO A 250 8.12 3.04 -15.32
N ILE A 251 8.32 1.92 -16.03
CA ILE A 251 9.65 1.55 -16.52
C ILE A 251 10.21 2.60 -17.49
N LYS A 252 9.38 3.08 -18.42
CA LYS A 252 9.79 4.03 -19.44
C LYS A 252 9.79 5.46 -18.91
N GLU A 253 8.68 5.88 -18.31
CA GLU A 253 8.46 7.24 -17.85
C GLU A 253 9.44 7.66 -16.73
N LEU A 254 9.81 6.73 -15.86
CA LEU A 254 10.67 6.99 -14.71
C LEU A 254 12.11 6.45 -14.90
N ALA A 255 12.51 6.14 -16.15
CA ALA A 255 13.83 5.56 -16.45
C ALA A 255 14.99 6.43 -15.96
N ASN A 256 14.92 7.75 -16.17
CA ASN A 256 15.98 8.70 -15.89
C ASN A 256 15.81 9.47 -14.56
N TYR A 257 14.89 9.05 -13.70
CA TYR A 257 14.67 9.71 -12.41
C TYR A 257 15.78 9.34 -11.41
N PRO A 258 16.35 10.32 -10.68
CA PRO A 258 17.51 10.13 -9.81
C PRO A 258 17.14 9.54 -8.45
N LEU A 259 16.33 8.48 -8.44
CA LEU A 259 15.89 7.80 -7.23
C LEU A 259 16.98 6.84 -6.74
N LYS A 260 17.20 6.77 -5.43
CA LYS A 260 18.10 5.79 -4.80
C LYS A 260 17.59 4.36 -5.00
N ARG A 261 16.26 4.16 -4.85
CA ARG A 261 15.60 2.87 -5.11
C ARG A 261 14.22 3.09 -5.72
N LYS A 262 13.90 2.25 -6.70
CA LYS A 262 12.59 2.15 -7.35
C LYS A 262 12.06 0.75 -7.09
N ILE A 263 10.93 0.65 -6.39
CA ILE A 263 10.43 -0.62 -5.86
C ILE A 263 8.97 -0.80 -6.28
N PHE A 264 8.67 -1.87 -7.01
CA PHE A 264 7.29 -2.26 -7.24
C PHE A 264 6.68 -2.83 -5.97
N PHE A 265 5.49 -2.33 -5.65
CA PHE A 265 4.73 -2.60 -4.45
C PHE A 265 3.27 -2.88 -4.86
N HIS A 266 2.46 -3.51 -4.01
CA HIS A 266 1.07 -3.84 -4.36
C HIS A 266 0.96 -4.70 -5.62
N ILE A 267 1.68 -5.84 -5.63
CA ILE A 267 1.86 -6.69 -6.81
C ILE A 267 0.80 -7.80 -6.83
N ASN A 268 0.04 -7.92 -7.93
CA ASN A 268 -1.00 -8.94 -8.03
C ASN A 268 -0.42 -10.36 -8.16
N ASN A 269 -1.21 -11.35 -7.74
CA ASN A 269 -0.84 -12.77 -7.83
C ASN A 269 -0.69 -13.29 -9.27
N SER A 270 -1.19 -12.56 -10.26
CA SER A 270 -1.03 -12.85 -11.69
C SER A 270 0.32 -12.39 -12.24
N ASN A 271 0.93 -11.37 -11.61
CA ASN A 271 2.07 -10.64 -12.16
C ASN A 271 3.32 -11.52 -12.28
N PRO A 272 3.91 -11.65 -13.49
CA PRO A 272 5.08 -12.49 -13.71
C PRO A 272 6.36 -12.02 -13.00
N ILE A 273 6.43 -10.76 -12.54
CA ILE A 273 7.62 -10.27 -11.80
C ILE A 273 7.85 -10.97 -10.46
N TRP A 274 6.88 -11.70 -9.95
CA TRP A 274 7.09 -12.60 -8.81
C TRP A 274 8.05 -13.76 -9.11
N ASP A 275 8.11 -14.19 -10.36
CA ASP A 275 9.04 -15.22 -10.80
C ASP A 275 10.38 -14.61 -11.19
N ARG A 276 11.39 -14.80 -10.34
CA ARG A 276 12.73 -14.26 -10.55
C ARG A 276 13.44 -14.82 -11.78
N THR A 277 12.89 -15.86 -12.41
CA THR A 277 13.41 -16.46 -13.66
C THR A 277 12.67 -15.95 -14.90
N SER A 278 11.61 -15.16 -14.75
CA SER A 278 10.83 -14.62 -15.86
C SER A 278 11.59 -13.55 -16.64
N ASN A 279 11.24 -13.38 -17.90
CA ASN A 279 11.75 -12.30 -18.74
C ASN A 279 11.32 -10.93 -18.20
N GLU A 280 10.11 -10.85 -17.63
CA GLU A 280 9.52 -9.67 -17.05
C GLU A 280 10.31 -9.20 -15.81
N PHE A 281 10.71 -10.15 -14.96
CA PHE A 281 11.58 -9.83 -13.83
C PHE A 281 12.95 -9.32 -14.29
N ALA A 282 13.57 -9.99 -15.29
CA ALA A 282 14.84 -9.54 -15.87
C ALA A 282 14.72 -8.12 -16.48
N LEU A 283 13.57 -7.80 -17.09
CA LEU A 283 13.30 -6.50 -17.67
C LEU A 283 13.22 -5.40 -16.61
N ILE A 284 12.48 -5.61 -15.53
CA ILE A 284 12.39 -4.61 -14.45
C ILE A 284 13.75 -4.40 -13.76
N GLN A 285 14.52 -5.47 -13.54
CA GLN A 285 15.88 -5.35 -12.98
C GLN A 285 16.80 -4.53 -13.88
N LYS A 286 16.78 -4.78 -15.19
CA LYS A 286 17.56 -4.02 -16.18
C LYS A 286 17.18 -2.52 -16.16
N ALA A 287 15.91 -2.20 -15.88
CA ALA A 287 15.43 -0.83 -15.75
C ALA A 287 15.70 -0.22 -14.35
N GLY A 288 16.41 -0.92 -13.47
CA GLY A 288 16.77 -0.46 -12.13
C GLY A 288 15.63 -0.52 -11.13
N TRP A 289 14.63 -1.38 -11.34
CA TRP A 289 13.53 -1.60 -10.42
C TRP A 289 13.71 -2.88 -9.60
N GLU A 290 13.21 -2.83 -8.39
CA GLU A 290 13.16 -3.96 -7.46
C GLU A 290 11.71 -4.44 -7.27
N THR A 291 11.53 -5.67 -6.82
CA THR A 291 10.24 -6.21 -6.35
C THR A 291 10.24 -6.19 -4.83
N SER A 292 9.22 -5.60 -4.21
CA SER A 292 9.06 -5.67 -2.76
C SER A 292 8.75 -7.09 -2.31
N HIS A 293 8.94 -7.34 -1.03
CA HIS A 293 8.53 -8.57 -0.34
C HIS A 293 8.18 -8.26 1.11
N ASP A 294 7.38 -9.12 1.74
CA ASP A 294 7.05 -9.00 3.15
C ASP A 294 8.32 -9.02 4.00
N GLY A 295 8.41 -8.07 4.93
CA GLY A 295 9.58 -7.89 5.80
C GLY A 295 10.75 -7.11 5.17
N MET A 296 10.62 -6.56 3.93
CA MET A 296 11.64 -5.66 3.38
C MET A 296 11.78 -4.42 4.26
N VAL A 297 13.02 -4.07 4.64
CA VAL A 297 13.34 -2.88 5.42
C VAL A 297 14.14 -1.89 4.59
N ILE A 298 13.73 -0.63 4.64
CA ILE A 298 14.42 0.52 4.02
C ILE A 298 14.76 1.49 5.14
N ASN A 299 16.05 1.77 5.33
CA ASN A 299 16.51 2.76 6.30
C ASN A 299 16.43 4.17 5.68
N LEU A 300 15.63 5.03 6.32
CA LEU A 300 15.41 6.42 5.93
C LEU A 300 16.17 7.40 6.83
#